data_9971e1fbe442d735319c4c339b70b339
#
_entry.id   9971e1fbe442d735319c4c339b70b339
#
_cell.length_a   1.000
_cell.length_b   1.000
_cell.length_c   1.000
_cell.angle_alpha   90.00
_cell.angle_beta   90.00
_cell.angle_gamma   90.00
#
_symmetry.space_group_name_H-M   'P 1'
#
loop_
_entity.id
_entity.type
_entity.pdbx_description
1 polymer ?
#
loop_
_entity_poly.entity_id
_entity_poly.type
_entity_poly.pdbx_seq_one_letter_code
_entity_poly.pdbx_strand_id
1 'polypeptide(L)'
;MSRRVLIVDDEPAIREMVAVALELADFDVLEADNAQRAHEYIVDERPDLVLLDWMLPSVSGIELARRLKREDATAEVPIIMLTAKSEEDNKIQGLDVGADDYITKPFSTRELISRIKAVLRRTSVVAAEKAIDVEGLCLDPVSHRISANDEPVDMGPTEYRLLEFFMSHQERAYSRTQLLDQVWGANVYVEDRTIDVHIRRLRKALAPFGYDRFIQTVRGTGYRFSVKSAKAG
;
A
#
# COMPACT_ATOMS: atom_id res chain seq x y z
N MET A 1 -3.81 -9.52 -2.05
CA MET A 1 -2.35 -9.70 -2.01
C MET A 1 -1.92 -9.53 -0.59
N SER A 2 -1.04 -10.40 -0.09
CA SER A 2 -0.41 -10.15 1.19
C SER A 2 0.47 -8.89 1.06
N ARG A 3 0.55 -8.10 2.14
CA ARG A 3 1.44 -6.94 2.20
C ARG A 3 2.85 -7.42 2.45
N ARG A 4 3.81 -6.79 1.81
CA ARG A 4 5.22 -7.16 1.90
C ARG A 4 5.94 -6.32 2.93
N VAL A 5 6.61 -6.98 3.88
CA VAL A 5 7.40 -6.34 4.94
C VAL A 5 8.86 -6.71 4.77
N LEU A 6 9.74 -5.72 4.73
CA LEU A 6 11.19 -5.93 4.72
C LEU A 6 11.72 -5.86 6.16
N ILE A 7 12.45 -6.87 6.58
CA ILE A 7 13.18 -6.91 7.85
C ILE A 7 14.65 -6.61 7.57
N VAL A 8 15.21 -5.64 8.27
CA VAL A 8 16.62 -5.25 8.18
C VAL A 8 17.24 -5.31 9.57
N ASP A 9 18.01 -6.34 9.83
CA ASP A 9 18.68 -6.61 11.11
C ASP A 9 19.90 -7.50 10.84
N ASP A 10 21.05 -7.26 11.44
CA ASP A 10 22.25 -8.07 11.21
C ASP A 10 22.24 -9.39 12.00
N GLU A 11 21.40 -9.51 13.05
CA GLU A 11 21.25 -10.70 13.85
C GLU A 11 20.32 -11.73 13.16
N PRO A 12 20.82 -12.89 12.68
CA PRO A 12 19.99 -13.89 11.98
C PRO A 12 18.84 -14.43 12.84
N ALA A 13 19.06 -14.61 14.15
CA ALA A 13 18.04 -15.12 15.07
C ALA A 13 16.86 -14.18 15.22
N ILE A 14 17.10 -12.86 15.18
CA ILE A 14 16.03 -11.84 15.24
C ILE A 14 15.26 -11.85 13.92
N ARG A 15 15.96 -11.86 12.77
CA ARG A 15 15.30 -11.93 11.47
C ARG A 15 14.40 -13.14 11.35
N GLU A 16 14.90 -14.34 11.68
CA GLU A 16 14.12 -15.59 11.63
C GLU A 16 12.89 -15.54 12.54
N MET A 17 13.05 -15.10 13.79
CA MET A 17 11.94 -14.96 14.74
C MET A 17 10.85 -13.99 14.21
N VAL A 18 11.27 -12.85 13.65
CA VAL A 18 10.35 -11.84 13.12
C VAL A 18 9.72 -12.33 11.82
N ALA A 19 10.47 -12.98 10.93
CA ALA A 19 9.96 -13.54 9.68
C ALA A 19 8.83 -14.54 9.93
N VAL A 20 9.05 -15.52 10.81
CA VAL A 20 8.01 -16.50 11.20
C VAL A 20 6.77 -15.82 11.76
N ALA A 21 6.94 -14.80 12.60
CA ALA A 21 5.80 -14.09 13.18
C ALA A 21 4.99 -13.29 12.12
N LEU A 22 5.67 -12.72 11.13
CA LEU A 22 5.05 -12.01 10.02
C LEU A 22 4.30 -12.95 9.07
N GLU A 23 4.91 -14.08 8.70
CA GLU A 23 4.28 -15.09 7.87
C GLU A 23 3.01 -15.66 8.50
N LEU A 24 3.04 -15.95 9.82
CA LEU A 24 1.86 -16.36 10.59
C LEU A 24 0.76 -15.29 10.66
N ALA A 25 1.09 -14.04 10.39
CA ALA A 25 0.16 -12.91 10.33
C ALA A 25 -0.24 -12.52 8.88
N ASP A 26 0.03 -13.39 7.90
CA ASP A 26 -0.28 -13.27 6.47
C ASP A 26 0.46 -12.12 5.76
N PHE A 27 1.71 -11.82 6.16
CA PHE A 27 2.60 -10.91 5.44
C PHE A 27 3.58 -11.69 4.55
N ASP A 28 3.92 -11.12 3.39
CA ASP A 28 5.09 -11.54 2.60
C ASP A 28 6.35 -10.91 3.22
N VAL A 29 7.43 -11.69 3.35
CA VAL A 29 8.63 -11.24 4.04
C VAL A 29 9.82 -11.15 3.10
N LEU A 30 10.56 -10.04 3.20
CA LEU A 30 11.90 -9.88 2.65
C LEU A 30 12.88 -9.69 3.81
N GLU A 31 14.09 -10.22 3.67
CA GLU A 31 15.14 -10.14 4.69
C GLU A 31 16.42 -9.52 4.14
N ALA A 32 16.97 -8.56 4.87
CA ALA A 32 18.28 -7.98 4.61
C ALA A 32 19.10 -7.95 5.89
N ASP A 33 20.39 -8.26 5.78
CA ASP A 33 21.36 -8.29 6.87
C ASP A 33 22.22 -7.02 6.95
N ASN A 34 22.06 -6.10 6.02
CA ASN A 34 22.80 -4.86 5.94
C ASN A 34 22.04 -3.77 5.17
N ALA A 35 22.51 -2.53 5.29
CA ALA A 35 21.89 -1.36 4.69
C ALA A 35 21.90 -1.37 3.14
N GLN A 36 22.93 -1.92 2.51
CA GLN A 36 23.05 -1.95 1.05
C GLN A 36 21.98 -2.87 0.45
N ARG A 37 21.88 -4.09 0.96
CA ARG A 37 20.87 -5.05 0.51
C ARG A 37 19.45 -4.58 0.78
N ALA A 38 19.25 -3.91 1.92
CA ALA A 38 17.97 -3.28 2.25
C ALA A 38 17.58 -2.22 1.21
N HIS A 39 18.50 -1.35 0.82
CA HIS A 39 18.24 -0.33 -0.20
C HIS A 39 17.88 -0.95 -1.56
N GLU A 40 18.61 -1.99 -1.98
CA GLU A 40 18.31 -2.73 -3.22
C GLU A 40 16.87 -3.27 -3.20
N TYR A 41 16.46 -3.97 -2.13
CA TYR A 41 15.11 -4.48 -1.98
C TYR A 41 14.04 -3.37 -1.96
N ILE A 42 14.31 -2.24 -1.31
CA ILE A 42 13.34 -1.14 -1.24
C ILE A 42 13.07 -0.55 -2.64
N VAL A 43 14.12 -0.40 -3.45
CA VAL A 43 14.00 0.15 -4.82
C VAL A 43 13.34 -0.85 -5.76
N ASP A 44 13.77 -2.12 -5.74
CA ASP A 44 13.37 -3.13 -6.72
C ASP A 44 12.02 -3.77 -6.38
N GLU A 45 11.82 -4.13 -5.10
CA GLU A 45 10.68 -4.90 -4.63
C GLU A 45 9.56 -4.05 -4.01
N ARG A 46 9.86 -2.80 -3.64
CA ARG A 46 8.92 -1.81 -3.08
C ARG A 46 8.05 -2.40 -1.95
N PRO A 47 8.64 -2.74 -0.80
CA PRO A 47 7.89 -3.27 0.33
C PRO A 47 6.87 -2.24 0.85
N ASP A 48 5.77 -2.72 1.43
CA ASP A 48 4.75 -1.87 2.05
C ASP A 48 5.21 -1.26 3.39
N LEU A 49 6.24 -1.85 4.02
CA LEU A 49 6.82 -1.38 5.28
C LEU A 49 8.21 -1.95 5.49
N VAL A 50 9.09 -1.17 6.14
CA VAL A 50 10.44 -1.58 6.54
C VAL A 50 10.52 -1.63 8.06
N LEU A 51 10.94 -2.78 8.62
CA LEU A 51 11.44 -2.93 9.99
C LEU A 51 12.95 -2.76 9.94
N LEU A 52 13.48 -1.77 10.61
CA LEU A 52 14.87 -1.38 10.48
C LEU A 52 15.57 -1.35 11.83
N ASP A 53 16.57 -2.21 12.02
CA ASP A 53 17.40 -2.13 13.20
C ASP A 53 18.23 -0.84 13.21
N TRP A 54 18.32 -0.25 14.39
CA TRP A 54 19.13 0.94 14.64
C TRP A 54 20.62 0.68 14.42
N MET A 55 21.08 -0.47 14.90
CA MET A 55 22.50 -0.86 14.93
C MET A 55 22.82 -1.82 13.78
N LEU A 56 23.03 -1.30 12.58
CA LEU A 56 23.54 -2.11 11.47
C LEU A 56 25.04 -1.95 11.28
N PRO A 57 25.74 -2.97 10.77
CA PRO A 57 27.15 -2.87 10.45
C PRO A 57 27.37 -1.88 9.29
N SER A 58 28.47 -1.14 9.35
CA SER A 58 28.95 -0.20 8.33
C SER A 58 28.14 1.09 8.18
N VAL A 59 26.84 1.02 7.98
CA VAL A 59 25.91 2.16 7.87
C VAL A 59 24.81 1.96 8.88
N SER A 60 24.61 2.90 9.81
CA SER A 60 23.58 2.79 10.84
C SER A 60 22.17 2.81 10.23
N GLY A 61 21.21 2.13 10.90
CA GLY A 61 19.81 2.16 10.46
C GLY A 61 19.24 3.58 10.37
N ILE A 62 19.64 4.47 11.26
CA ILE A 62 19.26 5.89 11.20
C ILE A 62 19.74 6.56 9.90
N GLU A 63 20.97 6.30 9.51
CA GLU A 63 21.54 6.90 8.31
C GLU A 63 20.83 6.37 7.06
N LEU A 64 20.53 5.07 7.04
CA LEU A 64 19.70 4.48 6.00
C LEU A 64 18.30 5.09 5.97
N ALA A 65 17.61 5.19 7.10
CA ALA A 65 16.27 5.79 7.19
C ALA A 65 16.27 7.24 6.69
N ARG A 66 17.26 8.05 7.10
CA ARG A 66 17.42 9.43 6.65
C ARG A 66 17.62 9.52 5.14
N ARG A 67 18.38 8.62 4.56
CA ARG A 67 18.60 8.54 3.12
C ARG A 67 17.30 8.19 2.39
N LEU A 68 16.60 7.14 2.83
CA LEU A 68 15.33 6.70 2.25
C LEU A 68 14.27 7.80 2.26
N LYS A 69 14.17 8.56 3.35
CA LYS A 69 13.20 9.66 3.48
C LYS A 69 13.57 10.93 2.66
N ARG A 70 14.77 11.01 2.12
CA ARG A 70 15.20 12.10 1.21
C ARG A 70 15.08 11.76 -0.26
N GLU A 71 15.04 10.50 -0.62
CA GLU A 71 14.92 10.03 -2.00
C GLU A 71 13.44 9.95 -2.38
N ASP A 72 12.98 10.69 -3.39
CA ASP A 72 11.57 10.76 -3.82
C ASP A 72 10.95 9.39 -4.09
N ALA A 73 11.76 8.45 -4.60
CA ALA A 73 11.30 7.08 -4.92
C ALA A 73 10.97 6.23 -3.67
N THR A 74 11.53 6.56 -2.51
CA THR A 74 11.47 5.75 -1.28
C THR A 74 10.89 6.51 -0.08
N ALA A 75 10.72 7.83 -0.18
CA ALA A 75 10.28 8.69 0.92
C ALA A 75 8.94 8.28 1.55
N GLU A 76 8.03 7.77 0.74
CA GLU A 76 6.68 7.34 1.17
C GLU A 76 6.66 5.95 1.83
N VAL A 77 7.75 5.17 1.76
CA VAL A 77 7.82 3.85 2.39
C VAL A 77 7.86 4.01 3.90
N PRO A 78 6.91 3.45 4.66
CA PRO A 78 6.89 3.59 6.11
C PRO A 78 8.00 2.76 6.75
N ILE A 79 8.62 3.34 7.79
CA ILE A 79 9.75 2.75 8.51
C ILE A 79 9.41 2.65 9.99
N ILE A 80 9.53 1.45 10.56
CA ILE A 80 9.52 1.21 12.00
C ILE A 80 10.94 0.88 12.43
N MET A 81 11.49 1.72 13.34
CA MET A 81 12.83 1.48 13.89
C MET A 81 12.79 0.47 15.04
N LEU A 82 13.71 -0.48 15.03
CA LEU A 82 13.94 -1.40 16.15
C LEU A 82 15.14 -0.88 16.96
N THR A 83 14.95 -0.57 18.25
CA THR A 83 15.97 0.11 19.07
C THR A 83 16.27 -0.64 20.35
N ALA A 84 17.50 -0.52 20.90
CA ALA A 84 17.82 -1.00 22.22
C ALA A 84 17.24 -0.06 23.32
N LYS A 85 16.83 -0.61 24.47
CA LYS A 85 16.13 0.12 25.56
C LYS A 85 16.97 1.24 26.23
N SER A 86 18.30 1.28 26.00
CA SER A 86 19.23 2.20 26.68
C SER A 86 19.35 3.58 26.03
N GLU A 87 18.63 3.86 24.96
CA GLU A 87 18.84 5.05 24.15
C GLU A 87 17.61 5.97 24.14
N GLU A 88 17.15 6.40 25.33
CA GLU A 88 16.10 7.44 25.42
C GLU A 88 16.52 8.76 24.73
N ASP A 89 17.79 9.11 24.74
CA ASP A 89 18.32 10.28 24.02
C ASP A 89 18.25 10.10 22.48
N ASN A 90 18.22 8.88 21.97
CA ASN A 90 18.13 8.59 20.55
C ASN A 90 16.69 8.64 20.02
N LYS A 91 15.66 8.53 20.88
CA LYS A 91 14.26 8.71 20.48
C LYS A 91 13.99 10.12 19.94
N ILE A 92 14.67 11.13 20.49
CA ILE A 92 14.56 12.52 20.03
C ILE A 92 15.26 12.67 18.65
N GLN A 93 16.44 12.07 18.48
CA GLN A 93 17.14 12.08 17.19
C GLN A 93 16.39 11.26 16.11
N GLY A 94 15.68 10.20 16.51
CA GLY A 94 14.94 9.36 15.60
C GLY A 94 13.66 10.02 15.07
N LEU A 95 12.98 10.84 15.85
CA LEU A 95 11.83 11.63 15.40
C LEU A 95 12.23 12.64 14.29
N ASP A 96 13.46 13.17 14.35
CA ASP A 96 14.00 14.05 13.33
C ASP A 96 14.33 13.33 12.00
N VAL A 97 14.39 12.00 12.00
CA VAL A 97 14.71 11.18 10.81
C VAL A 97 13.46 10.88 9.96
N GLY A 98 12.26 11.09 10.52
CA GLY A 98 11.00 10.83 9.81
C GLY A 98 10.56 9.36 9.83
N ALA A 99 11.01 8.56 10.81
CA ALA A 99 10.46 7.22 11.02
C ALA A 99 9.00 7.28 11.51
N ASP A 100 8.20 6.30 11.10
CA ASP A 100 6.75 6.29 11.35
C ASP A 100 6.38 5.70 12.72
N ASP A 101 7.26 4.84 13.31
CA ASP A 101 7.13 4.30 14.67
C ASP A 101 8.46 3.73 15.18
N TYR A 102 8.52 3.41 16.48
CA TYR A 102 9.67 2.82 17.18
C TYR A 102 9.25 1.66 18.06
N ILE A 103 10.07 0.60 18.08
CA ILE A 103 9.88 -0.55 18.94
C ILE A 103 11.19 -0.82 19.69
N THR A 104 11.12 -0.89 21.02
CA THR A 104 12.31 -1.16 21.84
C THR A 104 12.52 -2.67 22.01
N LYS A 105 13.73 -3.14 21.73
CA LYS A 105 14.18 -4.50 22.04
C LYS A 105 14.42 -4.66 23.57
N PRO A 106 13.98 -5.79 24.20
CA PRO A 106 13.24 -6.89 23.63
C PRO A 106 11.74 -6.57 23.47
N PHE A 107 11.13 -6.98 22.37
CA PHE A 107 9.71 -6.81 22.07
C PHE A 107 8.98 -8.14 21.95
N SER A 108 7.68 -8.14 22.13
CA SER A 108 6.84 -9.29 21.81
C SER A 108 6.41 -9.28 20.34
N THR A 109 6.31 -10.46 19.73
CA THR A 109 5.79 -10.60 18.35
C THR A 109 4.38 -10.01 18.19
N ARG A 110 3.54 -10.13 19.24
CA ARG A 110 2.20 -9.54 19.27
C ARG A 110 2.25 -8.01 19.21
N GLU A 111 3.17 -7.37 19.95
CA GLU A 111 3.36 -5.92 19.91
C GLU A 111 3.83 -5.49 18.52
N LEU A 112 4.84 -6.17 17.97
CA LEU A 112 5.39 -5.90 16.64
C LEU A 112 4.28 -5.92 15.58
N ILE A 113 3.50 -7.00 15.49
CA ILE A 113 2.41 -7.14 14.53
C ILE A 113 1.33 -6.06 14.71
N SER A 114 1.00 -5.72 15.96
CA SER A 114 0.02 -4.67 16.25
C SER A 114 0.48 -3.30 15.74
N ARG A 115 1.76 -2.95 15.93
CA ARG A 115 2.35 -1.69 15.46
C ARG A 115 2.47 -1.65 13.95
N ILE A 116 2.91 -2.73 13.30
CA ILE A 116 2.93 -2.85 11.83
C ILE A 116 1.55 -2.57 11.25
N LYS A 117 0.51 -3.26 11.76
CA LYS A 117 -0.87 -3.03 11.32
C LYS A 117 -1.34 -1.59 11.55
N ALA A 118 -0.92 -0.96 12.65
CA ALA A 118 -1.27 0.43 12.94
C ALA A 118 -0.58 1.43 11.99
N VAL A 119 0.70 1.22 11.67
CA VAL A 119 1.44 2.05 10.71
C VAL A 119 0.86 1.88 9.31
N LEU A 120 0.69 0.65 8.84
CA LEU A 120 0.13 0.35 7.52
C LEU A 120 -1.30 0.92 7.35
N ARG A 121 -2.11 0.95 8.41
CA ARG A 121 -3.43 1.58 8.37
C ARG A 121 -3.31 3.09 8.21
N ARG A 122 -2.42 3.77 8.97
CA ARG A 122 -2.18 5.22 8.88
C ARG A 122 -1.67 5.61 7.49
N THR A 123 -0.72 4.88 6.95
CA THR A 123 -0.17 5.12 5.60
C THR A 123 -1.23 4.90 4.52
N SER A 124 -2.09 3.90 4.66
CA SER A 124 -3.23 3.69 3.77
C SER A 124 -4.25 4.84 3.84
N VAL A 125 -4.49 5.40 5.03
CA VAL A 125 -5.38 6.56 5.21
C VAL A 125 -4.77 7.81 4.58
N VAL A 126 -3.47 8.07 4.79
CA VAL A 126 -2.77 9.23 4.18
C VAL A 126 -2.68 9.08 2.64
N ALA A 127 -2.46 7.87 2.13
CA ALA A 127 -2.52 7.61 0.68
C ALA A 127 -3.96 7.75 0.15
N ALA A 128 -4.96 7.38 0.96
CA ALA A 128 -6.38 7.57 0.64
C ALA A 128 -6.84 9.04 0.78
N GLU A 129 -6.10 9.88 1.51
CA GLU A 129 -6.40 11.30 1.65
C GLU A 129 -5.89 12.17 0.48
N LYS A 130 -4.99 11.65 -0.35
CA LYS A 130 -4.55 12.36 -1.58
C LYS A 130 -5.58 12.14 -2.68
N ALA A 131 -6.04 13.22 -3.27
CA ALA A 131 -6.88 13.13 -4.47
C ALA A 131 -6.12 12.35 -5.57
N ILE A 132 -6.80 11.38 -6.18
CA ILE A 132 -6.24 10.60 -7.28
C ILE A 132 -6.68 11.25 -8.58
N ASP A 133 -5.75 11.77 -9.36
CA ASP A 133 -6.00 12.32 -10.68
C ASP A 133 -5.44 11.41 -11.78
N VAL A 134 -6.27 11.09 -12.75
CA VAL A 134 -5.89 10.29 -13.92
C VAL A 134 -6.47 10.92 -15.18
N GLU A 135 -5.63 11.65 -15.90
CA GLU A 135 -6.02 12.35 -17.14
C GLU A 135 -7.25 13.25 -16.99
N GLY A 136 -7.39 13.93 -15.84
CA GLY A 136 -8.51 14.81 -15.55
C GLY A 136 -9.74 14.13 -14.93
N LEU A 137 -9.71 12.82 -14.71
CA LEU A 137 -10.63 12.13 -13.81
C LEU A 137 -10.05 12.17 -12.40
N CYS A 138 -10.60 13.01 -11.54
CA CYS A 138 -10.14 13.23 -10.18
C CYS A 138 -11.11 12.60 -9.18
N LEU A 139 -10.56 11.85 -8.21
CA LEU A 139 -11.27 11.28 -7.07
C LEU A 139 -10.64 11.83 -5.80
N ASP A 140 -11.42 12.57 -5.01
CA ASP A 140 -11.04 13.07 -3.70
C ASP A 140 -11.64 12.17 -2.60
N PRO A 141 -10.81 11.35 -1.94
CA PRO A 141 -11.29 10.42 -0.92
C PRO A 141 -11.70 11.14 0.38
N VAL A 142 -11.21 12.35 0.64
CA VAL A 142 -11.56 13.11 1.86
C VAL A 142 -12.97 13.69 1.75
N SER A 143 -13.28 14.32 0.63
CA SER A 143 -14.62 14.89 0.39
C SER A 143 -15.61 13.88 -0.23
N HIS A 144 -15.16 12.67 -0.56
CA HIS A 144 -15.92 11.65 -1.31
C HIS A 144 -16.50 12.19 -2.63
N ARG A 145 -15.76 13.07 -3.31
CA ARG A 145 -16.17 13.68 -4.57
C ARG A 145 -15.39 13.11 -5.74
N ILE A 146 -16.06 13.06 -6.88
CA ILE A 146 -15.46 12.73 -8.16
C ILE A 146 -15.73 13.86 -9.12
N SER A 147 -14.71 14.24 -9.87
CA SER A 147 -14.85 15.18 -10.98
C SER A 147 -14.16 14.65 -12.23
N ALA A 148 -14.68 15.03 -13.36
CA ALA A 148 -14.16 14.71 -14.68
C ALA A 148 -13.99 16.02 -15.46
N ASN A 149 -12.75 16.43 -15.74
CA ASN A 149 -12.43 17.74 -16.33
C ASN A 149 -13.07 18.90 -15.54
N ASP A 150 -12.95 18.88 -14.21
CA ASP A 150 -13.52 19.83 -13.24
C ASP A 150 -15.06 19.81 -13.13
N GLU A 151 -15.77 18.98 -13.88
CA GLU A 151 -17.21 18.78 -13.74
C GLU A 151 -17.52 17.64 -12.74
N PRO A 152 -18.47 17.83 -11.81
CA PRO A 152 -18.80 16.80 -10.83
C PRO A 152 -19.44 15.57 -11.48
N VAL A 153 -19.06 14.39 -11.00
CA VAL A 153 -19.62 13.10 -11.45
C VAL A 153 -20.37 12.44 -10.29
N ASP A 154 -21.68 12.25 -10.48
CA ASP A 154 -22.53 11.56 -9.52
C ASP A 154 -22.52 10.05 -9.74
N MET A 155 -22.29 9.29 -8.66
CA MET A 155 -22.42 7.83 -8.67
C MET A 155 -22.77 7.28 -7.28
N GLY A 156 -23.24 6.03 -7.25
CA GLY A 156 -23.58 5.38 -5.99
C GLY A 156 -22.34 5.03 -5.14
N PRO A 157 -22.53 4.78 -3.83
CA PRO A 157 -21.40 4.48 -2.92
C PRO A 157 -20.57 3.26 -3.33
N THR A 158 -21.20 2.30 -3.97
CA THR A 158 -20.54 1.07 -4.43
C THR A 158 -19.70 1.34 -5.69
N GLU A 159 -20.25 2.11 -6.64
CA GLU A 159 -19.54 2.55 -7.83
C GLU A 159 -18.34 3.45 -7.46
N TYR A 160 -18.50 4.30 -6.44
CA TYR A 160 -17.42 5.12 -5.88
C TYR A 160 -16.25 4.24 -5.39
N ARG A 161 -16.50 3.26 -4.49
CA ARG A 161 -15.47 2.35 -3.98
C ARG A 161 -14.80 1.55 -5.09
N LEU A 162 -15.59 1.14 -6.08
CA LEU A 162 -15.08 0.39 -7.23
C LEU A 162 -14.15 1.26 -8.09
N LEU A 163 -14.50 2.53 -8.31
CA LEU A 163 -13.67 3.49 -9.03
C LEU A 163 -12.40 3.81 -8.26
N GLU A 164 -12.49 4.08 -6.96
CA GLU A 164 -11.37 4.32 -6.05
C GLU A 164 -10.38 3.16 -6.09
N PHE A 165 -10.87 1.93 -5.97
CA PHE A 165 -10.05 0.73 -6.08
C PHE A 165 -9.35 0.64 -7.44
N PHE A 166 -10.05 0.87 -8.52
CA PHE A 166 -9.49 0.84 -9.87
C PHE A 166 -8.45 1.93 -10.13
N MET A 167 -8.71 3.16 -9.71
CA MET A 167 -7.79 4.28 -9.89
C MET A 167 -6.52 4.12 -9.06
N SER A 168 -6.62 3.50 -7.88
CA SER A 168 -5.48 3.15 -7.02
C SER A 168 -4.67 1.96 -7.55
N HIS A 169 -5.22 1.13 -8.46
CA HIS A 169 -4.60 -0.09 -8.95
C HIS A 169 -4.62 -0.18 -10.48
N GLN A 170 -4.11 0.86 -11.12
CA GLN A 170 -4.11 0.99 -12.57
C GLN A 170 -3.35 -0.15 -13.27
N GLU A 171 -3.71 -0.41 -14.54
CA GLU A 171 -3.09 -1.38 -15.45
C GLU A 171 -3.18 -2.84 -15.00
N ARG A 172 -3.82 -3.14 -13.90
CA ARG A 172 -3.94 -4.48 -13.36
C ARG A 172 -5.33 -5.06 -13.59
N ALA A 173 -5.39 -6.32 -14.07
CA ALA A 173 -6.63 -7.06 -14.25
C ALA A 173 -7.02 -7.79 -12.96
N TYR A 174 -8.29 -7.71 -12.58
CA TYR A 174 -8.88 -8.36 -11.41
C TYR A 174 -10.05 -9.25 -11.84
N SER A 175 -10.15 -10.42 -11.22
CA SER A 175 -11.32 -11.28 -11.38
C SER A 175 -12.55 -10.66 -10.69
N ARG A 176 -13.74 -11.17 -11.03
CA ARG A 176 -14.99 -10.75 -10.38
C ARG A 176 -14.97 -11.01 -8.88
N THR A 177 -14.50 -12.19 -8.47
CA THR A 177 -14.36 -12.56 -7.06
C THR A 177 -13.39 -11.63 -6.33
N GLN A 178 -12.22 -11.33 -6.92
CA GLN A 178 -11.27 -10.40 -6.32
C GLN A 178 -11.87 -8.99 -6.14
N LEU A 179 -12.63 -8.49 -7.12
CA LEU A 179 -13.30 -7.19 -7.01
C LEU A 179 -14.38 -7.18 -5.93
N LEU A 180 -15.14 -8.27 -5.79
CA LEU A 180 -16.11 -8.43 -4.72
C LEU A 180 -15.42 -8.37 -3.35
N ASP A 181 -14.40 -9.18 -3.13
CA ASP A 181 -13.67 -9.24 -1.85
C ASP A 181 -13.07 -7.89 -1.46
N GLN A 182 -12.53 -7.15 -2.43
CA GLN A 182 -11.89 -5.85 -2.19
C GLN A 182 -12.90 -4.71 -1.91
N VAL A 183 -14.04 -4.71 -2.60
CA VAL A 183 -15.02 -3.61 -2.53
C VAL A 183 -16.10 -3.85 -1.47
N TRP A 184 -16.50 -5.12 -1.22
CA TRP A 184 -17.53 -5.47 -0.24
C TRP A 184 -17.00 -6.11 1.04
N GLY A 185 -15.75 -6.61 1.02
CA GLY A 185 -15.13 -7.34 2.15
C GLY A 185 -15.42 -8.84 2.10
N ALA A 186 -14.51 -9.64 2.67
CA ALA A 186 -14.47 -11.10 2.57
C ALA A 186 -15.66 -11.86 3.19
N ASN A 187 -16.61 -11.18 3.86
CA ASN A 187 -17.73 -11.80 4.57
C ASN A 187 -19.11 -11.54 3.92
N VAL A 188 -19.16 -11.00 2.71
CA VAL A 188 -20.43 -10.69 2.06
C VAL A 188 -20.71 -11.74 0.98
N TYR A 189 -21.68 -12.62 1.21
CA TYR A 189 -22.21 -13.57 0.21
C TYR A 189 -23.01 -12.81 -0.86
N VAL A 190 -22.31 -12.30 -1.87
CA VAL A 190 -22.92 -11.68 -3.05
C VAL A 190 -22.54 -12.51 -4.27
N GLU A 191 -23.50 -12.81 -5.14
CA GLU A 191 -23.23 -13.56 -6.38
C GLU A 191 -22.25 -12.79 -7.28
N ASP A 192 -21.31 -13.49 -7.90
CA ASP A 192 -20.28 -12.93 -8.81
C ASP A 192 -20.85 -12.02 -9.92
N ARG A 193 -22.10 -12.26 -10.31
CA ARG A 193 -22.80 -11.45 -11.32
C ARG A 193 -23.16 -10.05 -10.85
N THR A 194 -23.16 -9.79 -9.56
CA THR A 194 -23.46 -8.47 -8.99
C THR A 194 -22.41 -7.44 -9.41
N ILE A 195 -21.14 -7.84 -9.58
CA ILE A 195 -20.09 -6.94 -10.03
C ILE A 195 -20.34 -6.37 -11.43
N ASP A 196 -20.89 -7.18 -12.35
CA ASP A 196 -21.15 -6.78 -13.73
C ASP A 196 -22.19 -5.64 -13.79
N VAL A 197 -23.17 -5.65 -12.87
CA VAL A 197 -24.16 -4.57 -12.73
C VAL A 197 -23.50 -3.28 -12.27
N HIS A 198 -22.61 -3.34 -11.29
CA HIS A 198 -21.89 -2.16 -10.79
C HIS A 198 -20.88 -1.63 -11.81
N ILE A 199 -20.17 -2.49 -12.54
CA ILE A 199 -19.32 -2.08 -13.67
C ILE A 199 -20.14 -1.35 -14.74
N ARG A 200 -21.34 -1.86 -15.08
CA ARG A 200 -22.23 -1.19 -16.04
C ARG A 200 -22.69 0.18 -15.55
N ARG A 201 -23.05 0.30 -14.26
CA ARG A 201 -23.46 1.58 -13.64
C ARG A 201 -22.29 2.57 -13.59
N LEU A 202 -21.10 2.10 -13.21
CA LEU A 202 -19.88 2.88 -13.20
C LEU A 202 -19.56 3.44 -14.59
N ARG A 203 -19.55 2.58 -15.62
CA ARG A 203 -19.37 3.02 -17.01
C ARG A 203 -20.42 4.03 -17.43
N LYS A 204 -21.68 3.82 -17.06
CA LYS A 204 -22.77 4.74 -17.39
C LYS A 204 -22.55 6.13 -16.76
N ALA A 205 -22.05 6.21 -15.54
CA ALA A 205 -21.74 7.47 -14.86
C ALA A 205 -20.56 8.21 -15.52
N LEU A 206 -19.56 7.47 -16.00
CA LEU A 206 -18.35 8.02 -16.63
C LEU A 206 -18.51 8.32 -18.13
N ALA A 207 -19.51 7.74 -18.80
CA ALA A 207 -19.71 7.85 -20.25
C ALA A 207 -19.92 9.28 -20.77
N PRO A 208 -20.68 10.18 -20.08
CA PRO A 208 -20.85 11.57 -20.53
C PRO A 208 -19.54 12.31 -20.69
N PHE A 209 -18.51 11.91 -19.94
CA PHE A 209 -17.19 12.54 -19.90
C PHE A 209 -16.14 11.76 -20.74
N GLY A 210 -16.50 10.59 -21.32
CA GLY A 210 -15.61 9.76 -22.14
C GLY A 210 -14.63 8.90 -21.35
N TYR A 211 -14.80 8.78 -20.00
CA TYR A 211 -13.93 7.99 -19.12
C TYR A 211 -14.40 6.53 -18.93
N ASP A 212 -15.55 6.15 -19.45
CA ASP A 212 -16.06 4.76 -19.45
C ASP A 212 -15.09 3.78 -20.12
N ARG A 213 -14.31 4.24 -21.12
CA ARG A 213 -13.28 3.49 -21.82
C ARG A 213 -12.12 3.06 -20.94
N PHE A 214 -11.89 3.73 -19.81
CA PHE A 214 -10.83 3.36 -18.86
C PHE A 214 -11.17 2.08 -18.11
N ILE A 215 -12.45 1.76 -17.94
CA ILE A 215 -12.90 0.51 -17.34
C ILE A 215 -12.96 -0.55 -18.43
N GLN A 216 -11.89 -1.32 -18.61
CA GLN A 216 -11.76 -2.30 -19.66
C GLN A 216 -12.18 -3.70 -19.21
N THR A 217 -12.83 -4.46 -20.12
CA THR A 217 -13.10 -5.88 -19.89
C THR A 217 -11.93 -6.70 -20.40
N VAL A 218 -11.35 -7.52 -19.53
CA VAL A 218 -10.28 -8.49 -19.88
C VAL A 218 -10.93 -9.85 -20.03
N ARG A 219 -11.08 -10.32 -21.28
CA ARG A 219 -11.74 -11.61 -21.59
C ARG A 219 -11.10 -12.76 -20.82
N GLY A 220 -11.92 -13.61 -20.20
CA GLY A 220 -11.47 -14.75 -19.41
C GLY A 220 -10.91 -14.40 -18.01
N THR A 221 -10.69 -13.10 -17.68
CA THR A 221 -10.16 -12.67 -16.39
C THR A 221 -11.18 -11.85 -15.60
N GLY A 222 -11.66 -10.72 -16.15
CA GLY A 222 -12.56 -9.80 -15.44
C GLY A 222 -12.40 -8.37 -15.93
N TYR A 223 -11.95 -7.44 -15.07
CA TYR A 223 -11.91 -6.01 -15.36
C TYR A 223 -10.58 -5.37 -14.98
N ARG A 224 -10.24 -4.27 -15.67
CA ARG A 224 -9.03 -3.47 -15.45
C ARG A 224 -9.34 -2.00 -15.65
N PHE A 225 -8.69 -1.13 -14.90
CA PHE A 225 -8.60 0.29 -15.20
C PHE A 225 -7.33 0.56 -16.01
N SER A 226 -7.45 1.20 -17.16
CA SER A 226 -6.32 1.53 -18.02
C SER A 226 -6.61 2.75 -18.87
N VAL A 227 -5.68 3.69 -18.90
CA VAL A 227 -5.72 4.86 -19.80
C VAL A 227 -5.26 4.50 -21.21
N LYS A 228 -4.55 3.39 -21.35
CA LYS A 228 -4.09 2.91 -22.65
C LYS A 228 -5.26 2.36 -23.45
N SER A 229 -5.47 2.86 -24.67
CA SER A 229 -6.48 2.31 -25.58
C SER A 229 -6.32 0.79 -25.68
N ALA A 230 -7.43 0.05 -25.49
CA ALA A 230 -7.42 -1.37 -25.80
C ALA A 230 -7.03 -1.51 -27.27
N LYS A 231 -5.87 -2.09 -27.58
CA LYS A 231 -5.58 -2.49 -28.96
C LYS A 231 -6.71 -3.42 -29.40
N ALA A 232 -7.45 -2.97 -30.42
CA ALA A 232 -8.42 -3.82 -31.09
C ALA A 232 -7.68 -5.07 -31.59
N GLY A 233 -7.96 -6.22 -30.99
CA GLY A 233 -7.50 -7.54 -31.39
C GLY A 233 -8.69 -8.30 -31.95
#